data_d815079251120a2a5c79bb553fde3a53
#
_entry.id   d815079251120a2a5c79bb553fde3a53
#
_cell.length_a   1.000
_cell.length_b   1.000
_cell.length_c   1.000
_cell.angle_alpha   90.00
_cell.angle_beta   90.00
_cell.angle_gamma   90.00
#
_symmetry.space_group_name_H-M   'P 1'
#
loop_
_entity.id
_entity.type
_entity.pdbx_description
1 polymer ?
#
loop_
_entity_poly.entity_id
_entity_poly.type
_entity_poly.pdbx_seq_one_letter_code
_entity_poly.pdbx_strand_id
1 'polypeptide(L)'
;MALPRKNRLTTKKDIDNVFKRGRTVKGSFLFIKGFNNQRGYSRFAFIVPSKYVSLAVDRNKIKRILSEEIVKTLLLGSGYDTIVVIYKKIERGRFKELREELKETLLKIPNS
;
A
#
# COMPACT_ATOMS: atom_id res chain seq x y z
N MET A 1 -5.17 -12.27 0.23
CA MET A 1 -4.59 -11.17 -0.55
C MET A 1 -4.34 -11.59 -1.98
N ALA A 2 -4.52 -10.68 -2.92
CA ALA A 2 -4.30 -10.97 -4.34
C ALA A 2 -2.83 -10.99 -4.75
N LEU A 3 -1.93 -10.43 -3.94
CA LEU A 3 -0.51 -10.35 -4.28
C LEU A 3 0.18 -11.71 -4.19
N PRO A 4 0.99 -12.08 -5.20
CA PRO A 4 1.89 -13.22 -5.09
C PRO A 4 2.84 -13.07 -3.90
N ARG A 5 3.28 -14.19 -3.34
CA ARG A 5 4.13 -14.18 -2.14
C ARG A 5 5.40 -13.33 -2.32
N LYS A 6 6.07 -13.43 -3.45
CA LYS A 6 7.31 -12.67 -3.69
C LYS A 6 7.09 -11.16 -3.70
N ASN A 7 5.85 -10.72 -3.94
CA ASN A 7 5.52 -9.30 -3.99
C ASN A 7 4.98 -8.78 -2.65
N ARG A 8 5.17 -9.54 -1.57
CA ARG A 8 4.77 -9.13 -0.22
C ARG A 8 6.00 -8.72 0.59
N LEU A 9 5.89 -7.56 1.22
CA LEU A 9 6.92 -7.05 2.12
C LEU A 9 6.57 -7.54 3.53
N THR A 10 7.31 -8.49 4.06
CA THR A 10 6.90 -9.21 5.27
C THR A 10 7.84 -9.06 6.47
N THR A 11 9.12 -8.77 6.25
CA THR A 11 10.06 -8.69 7.37
C THR A 11 10.07 -7.30 7.99
N LYS A 12 10.24 -7.27 9.31
CA LYS A 12 10.32 -6.00 10.04
C LYS A 12 11.46 -5.13 9.53
N LYS A 13 12.60 -5.74 9.23
CA LYS A 13 13.77 -5.04 8.71
C LYS A 13 13.45 -4.30 7.40
N ASP A 14 12.80 -4.99 6.48
CA ASP A 14 12.43 -4.40 5.19
C ASP A 14 11.41 -3.29 5.35
N ILE A 15 10.42 -3.50 6.21
CA ILE A 15 9.40 -2.48 6.50
C ILE A 15 10.04 -1.24 7.12
N ASP A 16 10.93 -1.42 8.09
CA ASP A 16 11.65 -0.31 8.72
C ASP A 16 12.50 0.46 7.70
N ASN A 17 13.12 -0.23 6.77
CA ASN A 17 13.89 0.42 5.70
C ASN A 17 13.01 1.33 4.84
N VAL A 18 11.79 0.89 4.51
CA VAL A 18 10.88 1.72 3.73
C VAL A 18 10.50 2.98 4.50
N PHE A 19 10.24 2.85 5.81
CA PHE A 19 9.93 4.02 6.63
C PHE A 19 11.09 5.01 6.70
N LYS A 20 12.33 4.52 6.72
CA LYS A 20 13.51 5.38 6.79
C LYS A 20 13.88 6.01 5.44
N ARG A 21 13.78 5.24 4.37
CA ARG A 21 14.31 5.63 3.05
C ARG A 21 13.25 6.05 2.06
N GLY A 22 12.00 5.64 2.28
CA GLY A 22 10.93 5.85 1.32
C GLY A 22 10.48 7.28 1.25
N ARG A 23 10.05 7.68 0.06
CA ARG A 23 9.37 8.95 -0.15
C ARG A 23 7.90 8.79 0.21
N THR A 24 7.31 9.85 0.74
CA THR A 24 5.93 9.84 1.21
C THR A 24 5.04 10.58 0.23
N VAL A 25 3.92 9.95 -0.15
CA VAL A 25 2.85 10.61 -0.91
C VAL A 25 1.56 10.42 -0.13
N LYS A 26 0.91 11.52 0.24
CA LYS A 26 -0.31 11.48 1.05
C LYS A 26 -1.56 11.63 0.19
N GLY A 27 -2.57 10.82 0.49
CA GLY A 27 -3.93 10.97 -0.01
C GLY A 27 -4.86 11.38 1.13
N SER A 28 -6.17 11.30 0.90
CA SER A 28 -7.18 11.67 1.90
C SER A 28 -7.28 10.69 3.06
N PHE A 29 -7.27 9.39 2.77
CA PHE A 29 -7.41 8.33 3.79
C PHE A 29 -6.15 7.51 3.97
N LEU A 30 -5.26 7.49 2.98
CA LEU A 30 -4.04 6.72 3.03
C LEU A 30 -2.83 7.57 2.66
N PHE A 31 -1.68 7.12 3.11
CA PHE A 31 -0.41 7.60 2.55
C PHE A 31 0.41 6.38 2.15
N ILE A 32 1.34 6.60 1.26
CA ILE A 32 2.26 5.55 0.84
C ILE A 32 3.70 6.02 1.06
N LYS A 33 4.57 5.06 1.35
CA LYS A 33 6.02 5.27 1.37
C LYS A 33 6.65 4.23 0.46
N GLY A 34 7.55 4.67 -0.41
CA GLY A 34 8.19 3.74 -1.32
C GLY A 34 9.56 4.20 -1.75
N PHE A 35 10.43 3.23 -2.08
CA PHE A 35 11.73 3.51 -2.67
C PHE A 35 12.11 2.41 -3.64
N ASN A 36 13.02 2.73 -4.56
CA ASN A 36 13.51 1.75 -5.52
C ASN A 36 14.38 0.72 -4.80
N ASN A 37 13.99 -0.55 -4.87
CA ASN A 37 14.66 -1.63 -4.15
C ASN A 37 15.74 -2.34 -4.96
N GLN A 38 15.88 -2.01 -6.25
CA GLN A 38 16.86 -2.61 -7.16
C GLN A 38 16.74 -4.14 -7.32
N ARG A 39 15.53 -4.69 -7.05
CA ARG A 39 15.30 -6.14 -7.14
C ARG A 39 14.69 -6.60 -8.46
N GLY A 40 14.22 -5.69 -9.30
CA GLY A 40 13.55 -6.05 -10.54
C GLY A 40 12.09 -6.44 -10.36
N TYR A 41 11.57 -6.45 -9.14
CA TYR A 41 10.14 -6.65 -8.85
C TYR A 41 9.75 -5.85 -7.62
N SER A 42 8.49 -5.46 -7.55
CA SER A 42 7.98 -4.67 -6.43
C SER A 42 7.47 -5.54 -5.31
N ARG A 43 7.58 -5.02 -4.07
CA ARG A 43 7.02 -5.65 -2.88
C ARG A 43 6.16 -4.63 -2.15
N PHE A 44 5.08 -5.10 -1.54
CA PHE A 44 4.11 -4.23 -0.89
C PHE A 44 3.73 -4.75 0.49
N ALA A 45 3.45 -3.81 1.40
CA ALA A 45 2.83 -4.09 2.69
C ALA A 45 1.67 -3.14 2.89
N PHE A 46 0.64 -3.60 3.62
CA PHE A 46 -0.55 -2.82 3.89
C PHE A 46 -0.74 -2.74 5.40
N ILE A 47 -0.82 -1.53 5.93
CA ILE A 47 -1.04 -1.29 7.35
C ILE A 47 -2.40 -0.63 7.51
N VAL A 48 -3.33 -1.35 8.15
CA VAL A 48 -4.68 -0.86 8.42
C VAL A 48 -4.91 -0.92 9.92
N PRO A 49 -4.58 0.17 10.65
CA PRO A 49 -4.66 0.16 12.11
C PRO A 49 -6.10 -0.02 12.61
N SER A 50 -6.25 -0.78 13.70
CA SER A 50 -7.56 -0.95 14.33
C SER A 50 -8.13 0.35 14.87
N LYS A 51 -7.29 1.32 15.14
CA LYS A 51 -7.70 2.67 15.54
C LYS A 51 -8.61 3.32 14.50
N TYR A 52 -8.37 3.07 13.22
CA TYR A 52 -9.13 3.68 12.13
C TYR A 52 -10.15 2.74 11.52
N VAL A 53 -9.92 1.45 11.59
CA VAL A 53 -10.81 0.41 11.07
C VAL A 53 -10.91 -0.68 12.13
N SER A 54 -11.93 -0.60 12.98
CA SER A 54 -12.01 -1.42 14.19
C SER A 54 -12.27 -2.91 13.94
N LEU A 55 -13.02 -3.25 12.88
CA LEU A 55 -13.37 -4.64 12.62
C LEU A 55 -12.31 -5.33 11.75
N ALA A 56 -11.88 -6.52 12.20
CA ALA A 56 -10.88 -7.28 11.47
C ALA A 56 -11.34 -7.63 10.04
N VAL A 57 -12.64 -7.93 9.87
CA VAL A 57 -13.19 -8.24 8.56
C VAL A 57 -13.07 -7.04 7.60
N ASP A 58 -13.24 -5.83 8.13
CA ASP A 58 -13.11 -4.62 7.33
C ASP A 58 -11.64 -4.34 6.98
N ARG A 59 -10.73 -4.57 7.93
CA ARG A 59 -9.30 -4.42 7.64
C ARG A 59 -8.85 -5.38 6.55
N ASN A 60 -9.30 -6.62 6.59
CA ASN A 60 -8.98 -7.60 5.56
C ASN A 60 -9.58 -7.22 4.20
N LYS A 61 -10.80 -6.69 4.20
CA LYS A 61 -11.44 -6.23 2.97
C LYS A 61 -10.65 -5.08 2.33
N ILE A 62 -10.19 -4.13 3.13
CA ILE A 62 -9.38 -3.01 2.63
C ILE A 62 -8.07 -3.54 2.04
N LYS A 63 -7.38 -4.44 2.73
CA LYS A 63 -6.14 -5.02 2.21
C LYS A 63 -6.36 -5.73 0.87
N ARG A 64 -7.48 -6.44 0.73
CA ARG A 64 -7.84 -7.11 -0.52
C ARG A 64 -8.07 -6.09 -1.64
N ILE A 65 -8.84 -5.03 -1.36
CA ILE A 65 -9.11 -3.97 -2.32
C ILE A 65 -7.80 -3.34 -2.82
N LEU A 66 -6.92 -2.99 -1.89
CA LEU A 66 -5.65 -2.35 -2.23
C LEU A 66 -4.76 -3.30 -3.04
N SER A 67 -4.67 -4.56 -2.64
CA SER A 67 -3.83 -5.53 -3.36
C SER A 67 -4.36 -5.83 -4.76
N GLU A 68 -5.67 -5.90 -4.93
CA GLU A 68 -6.28 -6.08 -6.26
C GLU A 68 -5.96 -4.90 -7.18
N GLU A 69 -5.99 -3.68 -6.66
CA GLU A 69 -5.68 -2.50 -7.45
C GLU A 69 -4.21 -2.49 -7.89
N ILE A 70 -3.30 -2.89 -7.02
CA ILE A 70 -1.88 -2.99 -7.38
C ILE A 70 -1.67 -4.00 -8.50
N VAL A 71 -2.32 -5.15 -8.42
CA VAL A 71 -2.22 -6.17 -9.48
C VAL A 71 -2.74 -5.63 -10.80
N LYS A 72 -3.86 -4.92 -10.77
CA LYS A 72 -4.46 -4.34 -11.98
C LYS A 72 -3.58 -3.29 -12.63
N THR A 73 -2.83 -2.54 -11.86
CA THR A 73 -1.97 -1.47 -12.39
C THR A 73 -0.62 -1.98 -12.89
N LEU A 74 -0.37 -3.29 -12.79
CA LEU A 74 0.86 -3.92 -13.26
C LEU A 74 2.12 -3.37 -12.61
N LEU A 75 2.01 -2.89 -11.38
CA LEU A 75 3.15 -2.34 -10.64
C LEU A 75 4.06 -3.41 -10.04
N LEU A 76 3.69 -4.68 -10.17
CA LEU A 76 4.45 -5.79 -9.58
C LEU A 76 5.89 -5.89 -10.10
N GLY A 77 6.14 -5.46 -11.34
CA GLY A 77 7.45 -5.52 -11.95
C GLY A 77 8.28 -4.24 -11.86
N SER A 78 7.81 -3.22 -11.14
CA SER A 78 8.45 -1.90 -11.18
C SER A 78 9.66 -1.73 -10.26
N GLY A 79 9.92 -2.65 -9.34
CA GLY A 79 11.12 -2.61 -8.50
C GLY A 79 11.05 -1.65 -7.33
N TYR A 80 9.89 -1.46 -6.73
CA TYR A 80 9.71 -0.59 -5.56
C TYR A 80 9.26 -1.39 -4.35
N ASP A 81 9.83 -1.08 -3.19
CA ASP A 81 9.29 -1.50 -1.90
C ASP A 81 8.37 -0.39 -1.42
N THR A 82 7.09 -0.71 -1.22
CA THR A 82 6.08 0.29 -0.90
C THR A 82 5.21 -0.17 0.25
N ILE A 83 4.95 0.72 1.19
CA ILE A 83 4.00 0.49 2.29
C ILE A 83 2.81 1.42 2.09
N VAL A 84 1.61 0.86 2.17
CA VAL A 84 0.36 1.61 2.11
C VAL A 84 -0.22 1.64 3.52
N VAL A 85 -0.44 2.84 4.07
CA VAL A 85 -0.92 3.01 5.43
C VAL A 85 -2.22 3.79 5.44
N ILE A 86 -3.26 3.22 6.05
CA ILE A 86 -4.51 3.94 6.32
C ILE A 86 -4.27 4.80 7.57
N TYR A 87 -4.54 6.09 7.49
CA TYR A 87 -4.27 7.00 8.60
C TYR A 87 -5.46 7.88 8.99
N LYS A 88 -6.65 7.57 8.50
CA LYS A 88 -7.90 8.22 8.88
C LYS A 88 -9.02 7.21 8.91
N LYS A 89 -10.04 7.47 9.73
CA LYS A 89 -11.25 6.65 9.74
C LYS A 89 -11.93 6.67 8.38
N ILE A 90 -12.37 5.50 7.93
CA ILE A 90 -13.09 5.38 6.67
C ILE A 90 -14.28 4.45 6.87
N GLU A 91 -15.45 4.87 6.40
CA GLU A 91 -16.68 4.09 6.48
C GLU A 91 -16.77 3.08 5.35
N ARG A 92 -17.48 1.97 5.59
CA ARG A 92 -17.62 0.89 4.62
C ARG A 92 -18.09 1.35 3.24
N GLY A 93 -19.02 2.28 3.19
CA GLY A 93 -19.54 2.78 1.93
C GLY A 93 -18.52 3.51 1.07
N ARG A 94 -17.37 3.87 1.67
CA ARG A 94 -16.32 4.62 0.99
C ARG A 94 -15.09 3.80 0.68
N PHE A 95 -15.06 2.51 1.00
CA PHE A 95 -13.88 1.67 0.74
C PHE A 95 -13.50 1.66 -0.75
N LYS A 96 -14.47 1.75 -1.64
CA LYS A 96 -14.21 1.78 -3.09
C LYS A 96 -13.38 3.00 -3.51
N GLU A 97 -13.45 4.09 -2.76
CA GLU A 97 -12.67 5.30 -3.05
C GLU A 97 -11.18 5.08 -2.87
N LEU A 98 -10.80 4.07 -2.08
CA LEU A 98 -9.40 3.75 -1.85
C LEU A 98 -8.68 3.28 -3.11
N ARG A 99 -9.40 2.66 -4.04
CA ARG A 99 -8.80 2.20 -5.30
C ARG A 99 -8.24 3.38 -6.10
N GLU A 100 -9.05 4.41 -6.26
CA GLU A 100 -8.65 5.59 -7.01
C GLU A 100 -7.56 6.35 -6.28
N GLU A 101 -7.68 6.50 -4.98
CA GLU A 101 -6.69 7.19 -4.17
C GLU A 101 -5.33 6.49 -4.22
N LEU A 102 -5.31 5.15 -4.12
CA LEU A 102 -4.09 4.38 -4.22
C LEU A 102 -3.45 4.56 -5.60
N LYS A 103 -4.24 4.49 -6.65
CA LYS A 103 -3.75 4.67 -8.01
C LYS A 103 -3.09 6.03 -8.18
N GLU A 104 -3.75 7.09 -7.72
CA GLU A 104 -3.22 8.45 -7.81
C GLU A 104 -1.90 8.62 -7.04
N THR A 105 -1.84 8.09 -5.82
CA THR A 105 -0.63 8.21 -5.00
C THR A 105 0.54 7.40 -5.56
N LEU A 106 0.27 6.20 -6.09
CA LEU A 106 1.32 5.37 -6.68
C LEU A 106 1.94 6.02 -7.92
N LEU A 107 1.14 6.72 -8.72
CA LEU A 107 1.64 7.42 -9.90
C LEU A 107 2.63 8.53 -9.56
N LYS A 108 2.57 9.05 -8.34
CA LYS A 108 3.43 10.15 -7.89
C LYS A 108 4.75 9.69 -7.29
N ILE A 109 4.87 8.43 -6.90
CA ILE A 109 6.07 7.92 -6.21
C ILE A 109 7.34 8.08 -7.05
N PRO A 110 7.38 7.69 -8.33
CA PRO A 110 8.61 7.80 -9.12
C PRO A 110 9.08 9.24 -9.34
N ASN A 111 8.19 10.21 -9.20
CA ASN A 111 8.45 11.61 -9.49
C ASN A 111 8.55 12.49 -8.24
N SER A 112 8.40 11.90 -7.07
CA SER A 112 8.39 12.67 -5.81
C SER A 112 9.76 12.79 -5.16
#